data_632f4a76c15a4874364dcfb644373c2e
#
_entry.id   632f4a76c15a4874364dcfb644373c2e
#
_cell.length_a   1.000
_cell.length_b   1.000
_cell.length_c   1.000
_cell.angle_alpha   90.00
_cell.angle_beta   90.00
_cell.angle_gamma   90.00
#
_symmetry.space_group_name_H-M   'P 1'
#
loop_
_entity.id
_entity.type
_entity.pdbx_description
1 polymer ?
#
loop_
_entity_poly.entity_id
_entity_poly.type
_entity_poly.pdbx_seq_one_letter_code
_entity_poly.pdbx_strand_id
1 'polypeptide(L)'
;FAVFGEFTFDFTDQLSGTIGARYFDSDNSLKGFFGYSDGYNGNPAYGEGYCNSLPVPPNTFNGAPCKVFDKTTTEDGVTPRVNLTYKVTDEAMVYATYSEGFRPGGINRRGTLPPYQADWLTNYELGWKTTWFDNRLRFNGAVFSQEWDDFQFSLLGANGLTEINNAGAAQIDGIEMDVSWAVTDQLGISAGLAWLDSELTENYCGFVDTSGKPETRPDCPSVDEDGNPTTADPEARKGTPLPVTPEWKANATVRYEFPVATFDSYVQGSVVYSDERRTDLRDLENSIIGNMPSYTVADIAAGFGKDDWRLELFVTNVFDELAQVSRFAQCAETVCGSEVYVVPQRPRTIGLKFSQEF
;
A
#
# COMPACT_ATOMS: atom_id res chain seq x y z
N PHE A 1 13.55 4.83 19.55
CA PHE A 1 13.66 6.30 19.40
C PHE A 1 14.19 6.66 18.03
N ALA A 2 14.05 7.94 17.64
CA ALA A 2 14.67 8.44 16.42
C ALA A 2 15.11 9.89 16.60
N VAL A 3 16.20 10.26 15.90
CA VAL A 3 16.71 11.64 15.80
C VAL A 3 16.89 11.94 14.32
N PHE A 4 16.44 13.10 13.89
CA PHE A 4 16.58 13.53 12.50
C PHE A 4 17.02 14.99 12.42
N GLY A 5 17.66 15.32 11.31
CA GLY A 5 18.03 16.68 10.96
C GLY A 5 18.03 16.85 9.45
N GLU A 6 17.71 18.06 9.00
CA GLU A 6 17.72 18.45 7.60
C GLU A 6 18.37 19.83 7.48
N PHE A 7 19.13 20.01 6.44
CA PHE A 7 19.83 21.25 6.13
C PHE A 7 19.63 21.59 4.65
N THR A 8 19.13 22.81 4.38
CA THR A 8 18.97 23.35 3.03
C THR A 8 19.96 24.46 2.80
N PHE A 9 20.59 24.46 1.65
CA PHE A 9 21.56 25.45 1.22
C PHE A 9 21.22 25.99 -0.18
N ASP A 10 21.13 27.30 -0.30
CA ASP A 10 20.94 27.98 -1.57
C ASP A 10 22.31 28.28 -2.19
N PHE A 11 22.67 27.56 -3.24
CA PHE A 11 23.94 27.76 -3.98
C PHE A 11 23.87 29.02 -4.82
N THR A 12 22.69 29.29 -5.39
CA THR A 12 22.36 30.51 -6.15
C THR A 12 20.88 30.84 -5.92
N ASP A 13 20.39 31.95 -6.47
CA ASP A 13 18.96 32.29 -6.43
C ASP A 13 18.06 31.24 -7.10
N GLN A 14 18.65 30.42 -7.98
CA GLN A 14 17.92 29.40 -8.76
C GLN A 14 18.20 27.98 -8.28
N LEU A 15 19.35 27.70 -7.67
CA LEU A 15 19.79 26.35 -7.30
C LEU A 15 19.89 26.21 -5.80
N SER A 16 19.10 25.30 -5.23
CA SER A 16 19.16 24.91 -3.83
C SER A 16 19.32 23.39 -3.67
N GLY A 17 20.00 23.00 -2.62
CA GLY A 17 20.20 21.60 -2.26
C GLY A 17 19.81 21.36 -0.80
N THR A 18 19.17 20.23 -0.55
CA THR A 18 18.77 19.79 0.79
C THR A 18 19.40 18.44 1.07
N ILE A 19 20.03 18.31 2.24
CA ILE A 19 20.50 17.03 2.77
C ILE A 19 19.84 16.78 4.12
N GLY A 20 19.38 15.57 4.34
CA GLY A 20 18.77 15.15 5.60
C GLY A 20 19.17 13.72 5.95
N ALA A 21 19.11 13.41 7.21
CA ALA A 21 19.27 12.06 7.71
C ALA A 21 18.44 11.85 8.96
N ARG A 22 17.95 10.62 9.12
CA ARG A 22 17.28 10.15 10.32
C ARG A 22 17.99 8.90 10.82
N TYR A 23 18.50 8.95 12.02
CA TYR A 23 18.92 7.77 12.77
C TYR A 23 17.73 7.25 13.57
N PHE A 24 17.54 5.95 13.58
CA PHE A 24 16.53 5.30 14.40
C PHE A 24 17.10 4.08 15.12
N ASP A 25 16.48 3.75 16.24
CA ASP A 25 16.72 2.56 17.04
C ASP A 25 15.36 2.07 17.51
N SER A 26 14.98 0.88 17.07
CA SER A 26 13.67 0.26 17.28
C SER A 26 13.84 -1.04 18.06
N ASP A 27 13.15 -1.13 19.19
CA ASP A 27 13.01 -2.36 19.99
C ASP A 27 11.53 -2.76 19.97
N ASN A 28 11.24 -3.89 19.34
CA ASN A 28 9.90 -4.39 19.18
C ASN A 28 9.79 -5.77 19.87
N SER A 29 8.88 -5.90 20.84
CA SER A 29 8.69 -7.12 21.59
C SER A 29 7.25 -7.57 21.59
N LEU A 30 7.03 -8.88 21.50
CA LEU A 30 5.73 -9.51 21.66
C LEU A 30 5.82 -10.58 22.76
N LYS A 31 5.04 -10.36 23.81
CA LYS A 31 5.01 -11.26 24.95
C LYS A 31 3.59 -11.54 25.40
N GLY A 32 3.22 -12.81 25.49
CA GLY A 32 1.89 -13.19 25.94
C GLY A 32 1.41 -14.52 25.41
N PHE A 33 0.09 -14.64 25.37
CA PHE A 33 -0.62 -15.78 24.82
C PHE A 33 -1.40 -15.35 23.57
N PHE A 34 -1.32 -16.15 22.53
CA PHE A 34 -2.21 -16.07 21.39
C PHE A 34 -2.57 -17.49 20.94
N GLY A 35 -3.88 -17.76 20.81
CA GLY A 35 -4.37 -19.10 20.43
C GLY A 35 -5.82 -19.31 20.80
N TYR A 36 -6.27 -20.54 20.64
CA TYR A 36 -7.62 -20.99 20.94
C TYR A 36 -7.56 -21.99 22.10
N SER A 37 -8.66 -22.16 22.83
CA SER A 37 -8.75 -23.07 23.98
C SER A 37 -8.36 -24.51 23.68
N ASP A 38 -8.71 -25.01 22.49
CA ASP A 38 -8.45 -26.40 22.07
C ASP A 38 -7.31 -26.55 21.06
N GLY A 39 -6.58 -25.48 20.76
CA GLY A 39 -5.66 -25.42 19.65
C GLY A 39 -6.39 -25.35 18.29
N TYR A 40 -5.68 -24.91 17.24
CA TYR A 40 -6.22 -24.89 15.90
C TYR A 40 -5.91 -26.18 15.18
N ASN A 41 -6.93 -26.84 14.61
CA ASN A 41 -6.81 -28.09 13.87
C ASN A 41 -6.04 -29.21 14.61
N GLY A 42 -6.25 -29.29 15.92
CA GLY A 42 -5.58 -30.27 16.76
C GLY A 42 -4.08 -30.04 16.99
N ASN A 43 -3.52 -28.93 16.49
CA ASN A 43 -2.11 -28.58 16.71
C ASN A 43 -1.94 -27.96 18.11
N PRO A 44 -1.28 -28.64 19.05
CA PRO A 44 -1.10 -28.15 20.42
C PRO A 44 -0.26 -26.88 20.53
N ALA A 45 0.43 -26.46 19.44
CA ALA A 45 1.20 -25.21 19.43
C ALA A 45 0.34 -23.94 19.47
N TYR A 46 -1.00 -24.06 19.37
CA TYR A 46 -1.91 -22.92 19.27
C TYR A 46 -3.04 -22.99 20.29
N GLY A 47 -2.78 -22.77 21.55
CA GLY A 47 -3.84 -22.62 22.53
C GLY A 47 -3.57 -23.27 23.87
N GLU A 48 -4.62 -23.54 24.64
CA GLU A 48 -4.52 -24.17 25.98
C GLU A 48 -3.92 -25.57 25.90
N GLY A 49 -4.19 -26.34 24.84
CA GLY A 49 -3.56 -27.63 24.58
C GLY A 49 -2.03 -27.56 24.58
N TYR A 50 -1.46 -26.49 24.01
CA TYR A 50 -0.02 -26.24 24.09
C TYR A 50 0.43 -25.96 25.53
N CYS A 51 -0.30 -25.11 26.26
CA CYS A 51 0.01 -24.81 27.67
C CYS A 51 0.04 -26.09 28.54
N ASN A 52 -0.92 -27.00 28.31
CA ASN A 52 -1.02 -28.24 29.02
C ASN A 52 0.08 -29.26 28.67
N SER A 53 0.70 -29.13 27.53
CA SER A 53 1.81 -29.99 27.08
C SER A 53 3.18 -29.57 27.63
N LEU A 54 3.27 -28.40 28.27
CA LEU A 54 4.53 -27.91 28.84
C LEU A 54 4.91 -28.69 30.08
N PRO A 55 6.21 -29.03 30.28
CA PRO A 55 6.67 -29.85 31.42
C PRO A 55 6.62 -29.14 32.78
N VAL A 56 6.35 -27.83 32.80
CA VAL A 56 6.21 -27.00 34.00
C VAL A 56 4.78 -26.47 34.05
N PRO A 57 4.11 -26.40 35.23
CA PRO A 57 2.81 -25.78 35.35
C PRO A 57 2.80 -24.45 34.57
N PRO A 58 1.81 -24.18 33.73
CA PRO A 58 1.80 -23.02 32.90
C PRO A 58 1.98 -21.75 33.72
N ASN A 59 3.01 -20.98 33.41
CA ASN A 59 3.17 -19.66 33.98
C ASN A 59 2.03 -18.79 33.42
N THR A 60 0.98 -18.63 34.20
CA THR A 60 -0.09 -17.69 33.84
C THR A 60 0.51 -16.32 33.60
N PHE A 61 0.15 -15.71 32.49
CA PHE A 61 0.62 -14.39 32.10
C PHE A 61 -0.58 -13.47 31.96
N ASN A 62 -0.74 -12.48 32.83
CA ASN A 62 -1.83 -11.51 32.81
C ASN A 62 -3.23 -12.12 32.60
N GLY A 63 -3.51 -13.26 33.25
CA GLY A 63 -4.78 -13.97 33.13
C GLY A 63 -4.88 -14.97 31.98
N ALA A 64 -3.87 -15.02 31.11
CA ALA A 64 -3.78 -16.04 30.09
C ALA A 64 -3.26 -17.38 30.64
N PRO A 65 -3.64 -18.53 30.04
CA PRO A 65 -3.29 -19.85 30.56
C PRO A 65 -1.79 -20.14 30.55
N CYS A 66 -1.03 -19.57 29.61
CA CYS A 66 0.43 -19.59 29.65
C CYS A 66 1.01 -18.52 28.71
N LYS A 67 2.33 -18.38 28.71
CA LYS A 67 3.07 -17.52 27.79
C LYS A 67 3.57 -18.34 26.60
N VAL A 68 2.98 -18.12 25.42
CA VAL A 68 3.39 -18.79 24.17
C VAL A 68 4.37 -17.95 23.34
N PHE A 69 4.46 -16.65 23.66
CA PHE A 69 5.39 -15.71 23.04
C PHE A 69 6.28 -15.06 24.09
N ASP A 70 7.54 -14.96 23.79
CA ASP A 70 8.51 -14.09 24.44
C ASP A 70 9.63 -13.83 23.42
N LYS A 71 9.33 -12.98 22.43
CA LYS A 71 10.22 -12.69 21.34
C LYS A 71 10.48 -11.19 21.27
N THR A 72 11.68 -10.83 20.90
CA THR A 72 12.11 -9.46 20.69
C THR A 72 12.86 -9.39 19.37
N THR A 73 12.68 -8.32 18.62
CA THR A 73 13.49 -7.95 17.49
C THR A 73 13.95 -6.52 17.67
N THR A 74 15.23 -6.27 17.45
CA THR A 74 15.85 -4.95 17.55
C THR A 74 16.46 -4.57 16.22
N GLU A 75 16.41 -3.30 15.89
CA GLU A 75 16.87 -2.80 14.62
C GLU A 75 17.27 -1.34 14.73
N ASP A 76 18.40 -1.00 14.16
CA ASP A 76 18.87 0.38 14.07
C ASP A 76 19.35 0.68 12.65
N GLY A 77 19.34 1.96 12.31
CA GLY A 77 19.80 2.37 10.99
C GLY A 77 19.72 3.86 10.75
N VAL A 78 20.14 4.25 9.55
CA VAL A 78 20.10 5.64 9.09
C VAL A 78 19.38 5.69 7.76
N THR A 79 18.38 6.56 7.63
CA THR A 79 17.70 6.85 6.36
C THR A 79 18.13 8.22 5.86
N PRO A 80 18.95 8.29 4.81
CA PRO A 80 19.38 9.55 4.19
C PRO A 80 18.34 10.10 3.22
N ARG A 81 18.40 11.42 2.99
CA ARG A 81 17.69 12.12 1.94
C ARG A 81 18.57 13.18 1.32
N VAL A 82 18.58 13.25 0.00
CA VAL A 82 19.24 14.33 -0.75
C VAL A 82 18.24 14.83 -1.78
N ASN A 83 18.09 16.14 -1.87
CA ASN A 83 17.27 16.78 -2.88
C ASN A 83 18.06 17.94 -3.51
N LEU A 84 17.95 18.06 -4.83
CA LEU A 84 18.45 19.17 -5.59
C LEU A 84 17.29 19.80 -6.35
N THR A 85 17.07 21.10 -6.16
CA THR A 85 16.00 21.86 -6.79
C THR A 85 16.59 22.97 -7.65
N TYR A 86 16.13 23.07 -8.90
CA TYR A 86 16.50 24.13 -9.83
C TYR A 86 15.25 24.88 -10.31
N LYS A 87 15.17 26.17 -9.98
CA LYS A 87 14.16 27.09 -10.50
C LYS A 87 14.55 27.52 -11.90
N VAL A 88 13.86 26.99 -12.91
CA VAL A 88 14.08 27.34 -14.32
C VAL A 88 13.60 28.77 -14.57
N THR A 89 12.44 29.10 -14.01
CA THR A 89 11.83 30.43 -13.94
C THR A 89 11.13 30.60 -12.59
N ASP A 90 10.49 31.73 -12.36
CA ASP A 90 9.66 31.93 -11.16
C ASP A 90 8.43 30.99 -11.13
N GLU A 91 7.98 30.55 -12.31
CA GLU A 91 6.79 29.70 -12.50
C GLU A 91 7.13 28.23 -12.75
N ALA A 92 8.41 27.89 -12.92
CA ALA A 92 8.82 26.52 -13.26
C ALA A 92 10.06 26.08 -12.49
N MET A 93 9.96 24.92 -11.85
CA MET A 93 11.08 24.25 -11.19
C MET A 93 11.16 22.78 -11.57
N VAL A 94 12.37 22.25 -11.57
CA VAL A 94 12.67 20.82 -11.61
C VAL A 94 13.44 20.43 -10.36
N TYR A 95 13.29 19.17 -9.96
CA TYR A 95 14.03 18.66 -8.82
C TYR A 95 14.43 17.20 -9.00
N ALA A 96 15.49 16.81 -8.34
CA ALA A 96 15.89 15.41 -8.22
C ALA A 96 16.00 15.06 -6.74
N THR A 97 15.46 13.90 -6.37
CA THR A 97 15.49 13.38 -5.01
C THR A 97 16.06 11.97 -4.99
N TYR A 98 16.98 11.73 -4.05
CA TYR A 98 17.36 10.42 -3.56
C TYR A 98 16.91 10.34 -2.10
N SER A 99 16.23 9.25 -1.74
CA SER A 99 15.84 9.04 -0.35
C SER A 99 15.71 7.55 -0.04
N GLU A 100 16.04 7.21 1.22
CA GLU A 100 15.79 5.88 1.75
C GLU A 100 14.73 5.92 2.84
N GLY A 101 13.91 4.88 2.87
CA GLY A 101 12.91 4.63 3.89
C GLY A 101 12.92 3.17 4.32
N PHE A 102 12.26 2.86 5.44
CA PHE A 102 12.14 1.49 5.91
C PHE A 102 10.83 1.27 6.64
N ARG A 103 10.40 -0.01 6.71
CA ARG A 103 9.43 -0.47 7.69
C ARG A 103 10.14 -1.37 8.69
N PRO A 104 9.92 -1.19 9.99
CA PRO A 104 10.59 -2.01 10.99
C PRO A 104 10.15 -3.48 10.89
N GLY A 105 11.05 -4.37 11.25
CA GLY A 105 10.76 -5.76 11.47
C GLY A 105 9.84 -5.97 12.66
N GLY A 106 9.33 -7.18 12.81
CA GLY A 106 8.41 -7.48 13.90
C GLY A 106 8.20 -8.97 14.12
N ILE A 107 7.19 -9.30 14.88
CA ILE A 107 6.94 -10.66 15.38
C ILE A 107 5.57 -11.12 14.89
N ASN A 108 5.58 -12.23 14.16
CA ASN A 108 4.35 -12.91 13.77
C ASN A 108 3.60 -13.46 14.95
N ARG A 109 2.25 -13.38 14.91
CA ARG A 109 1.38 -13.92 15.98
C ARG A 109 1.37 -15.45 16.05
N ARG A 110 1.94 -16.12 15.05
CA ARG A 110 2.19 -17.56 15.08
C ARG A 110 3.53 -17.83 15.79
N GLY A 111 3.48 -18.47 16.96
CA GLY A 111 4.65 -18.65 17.83
C GLY A 111 5.80 -19.44 17.23
N THR A 112 5.52 -20.29 16.23
CA THR A 112 6.51 -21.13 15.53
C THR A 112 7.26 -20.39 14.44
N LEU A 113 6.74 -19.25 13.96
CA LEU A 113 7.41 -18.46 12.91
C LEU A 113 8.53 -17.59 13.53
N PRO A 114 9.63 -17.40 12.81
CA PRO A 114 10.63 -16.41 13.20
C PRO A 114 10.06 -14.99 13.16
N PRO A 115 10.71 -14.01 13.79
CA PRO A 115 10.47 -12.61 13.50
C PRO A 115 10.73 -12.31 12.01
N TYR A 116 9.92 -11.45 11.41
CA TYR A 116 10.20 -10.91 10.08
C TYR A 116 11.12 -9.70 10.20
N GLN A 117 11.93 -9.49 9.17
CA GLN A 117 12.95 -8.43 9.14
C GLN A 117 12.35 -7.13 8.63
N ALA A 118 13.06 -5.99 8.83
CA ALA A 118 12.75 -4.75 8.17
C ALA A 118 12.84 -4.90 6.66
N ASP A 119 12.08 -4.09 5.97
CA ASP A 119 12.28 -3.84 4.56
C ASP A 119 12.74 -2.40 4.32
N TRP A 120 13.47 -2.22 3.24
CA TRP A 120 14.11 -0.97 2.88
C TRP A 120 13.68 -0.53 1.49
N LEU A 121 13.34 0.73 1.35
CA LEU A 121 12.95 1.32 0.08
C LEU A 121 13.93 2.44 -0.27
N THR A 122 14.62 2.29 -1.40
CA THR A 122 15.42 3.35 -2.01
C THR A 122 14.63 4.00 -3.13
N ASN A 123 14.48 5.31 -3.10
CA ASN A 123 13.74 6.08 -4.09
C ASN A 123 14.65 7.04 -4.86
N TYR A 124 14.59 6.96 -6.17
CA TYR A 124 15.18 7.92 -7.12
C TYR A 124 14.04 8.63 -7.85
N GLU A 125 13.96 9.92 -7.76
CA GLU A 125 12.86 10.70 -8.33
C GLU A 125 13.37 11.93 -9.06
N LEU A 126 12.83 12.19 -10.24
CA LEU A 126 13.00 13.42 -10.99
C LEU A 126 11.62 14.02 -11.27
N GLY A 127 11.37 15.22 -10.77
CA GLY A 127 10.06 15.84 -10.92
C GLY A 127 10.12 17.29 -11.40
N TRP A 128 8.95 17.77 -11.75
CA TRP A 128 8.73 19.18 -12.14
C TRP A 128 7.48 19.73 -11.49
N LYS A 129 7.51 21.04 -11.21
CA LYS A 129 6.33 21.82 -10.80
C LYS A 129 6.28 23.07 -11.62
N THR A 130 5.14 23.28 -12.29
CA THR A 130 4.99 24.40 -13.22
C THR A 130 3.63 25.07 -13.08
N THR A 131 3.63 26.38 -13.27
CA THR A 131 2.43 27.20 -13.39
C THR A 131 2.47 27.99 -14.69
N TRP A 132 1.33 28.14 -15.35
CA TRP A 132 1.17 28.77 -16.65
C TRP A 132 -0.05 29.69 -16.66
N PHE A 133 -0.09 30.61 -17.63
CA PHE A 133 -1.25 31.49 -17.84
C PHE A 133 -1.65 32.30 -16.58
N ASP A 134 -0.71 33.02 -15.99
CA ASP A 134 -0.91 33.81 -14.77
C ASP A 134 -1.49 32.97 -13.61
N ASN A 135 -0.87 31.80 -13.37
CA ASN A 135 -1.26 30.83 -12.36
C ASN A 135 -2.62 30.12 -12.60
N ARG A 136 -3.21 30.23 -13.79
CA ARG A 136 -4.46 29.55 -14.11
C ARG A 136 -4.29 28.05 -14.38
N LEU A 137 -3.11 27.61 -14.83
CA LEU A 137 -2.79 26.21 -15.02
C LEU A 137 -1.60 25.81 -14.15
N ARG A 138 -1.78 24.79 -13.33
CA ARG A 138 -0.71 24.08 -12.63
C ARG A 138 -0.56 22.70 -13.25
N PHE A 139 0.67 22.35 -13.63
CA PHE A 139 1.02 21.03 -14.15
C PHE A 139 2.28 20.55 -13.44
N ASN A 140 2.13 19.51 -12.64
CA ASN A 140 3.22 18.88 -11.91
C ASN A 140 3.34 17.42 -12.33
N GLY A 141 4.51 16.84 -12.09
CA GLY A 141 4.71 15.42 -12.27
C GLY A 141 6.07 14.98 -11.78
N ALA A 142 6.24 13.67 -11.73
CA ALA A 142 7.49 13.01 -11.40
C ALA A 142 7.62 11.70 -12.16
N VAL A 143 8.85 11.35 -12.48
CA VAL A 143 9.26 9.98 -12.86
C VAL A 143 10.12 9.45 -11.72
N PHE A 144 9.93 8.19 -11.36
CA PHE A 144 10.66 7.60 -10.25
C PHE A 144 10.96 6.12 -10.50
N SER A 145 12.00 5.67 -9.82
CA SER A 145 12.39 4.27 -9.70
C SER A 145 12.62 3.97 -8.22
N GLN A 146 11.97 2.93 -7.72
CA GLN A 146 12.04 2.50 -6.34
C GLN A 146 12.54 1.07 -6.28
N GLU A 147 13.61 0.87 -5.52
CA GLU A 147 14.15 -0.45 -5.21
C GLU A 147 13.72 -0.81 -3.79
N TRP A 148 13.09 -1.98 -3.64
CA TRP A 148 12.51 -2.42 -2.38
C TRP A 148 13.14 -3.74 -1.96
N ASP A 149 14.02 -3.69 -0.98
CA ASP A 149 14.75 -4.83 -0.46
C ASP A 149 14.02 -5.47 0.71
N ASP A 150 14.08 -6.81 0.81
CA ASP A 150 13.45 -7.61 1.86
C ASP A 150 11.94 -7.30 2.02
N PHE A 151 11.26 -7.04 0.92
CA PHE A 151 9.86 -6.62 0.82
C PHE A 151 8.94 -7.40 1.76
N GLN A 152 8.36 -6.73 2.75
CA GLN A 152 7.36 -7.31 3.64
C GLN A 152 6.01 -7.38 2.97
N PHE A 153 5.41 -8.56 2.93
CA PHE A 153 4.03 -8.70 2.50
C PHE A 153 3.23 -9.58 3.48
N SER A 154 1.93 -9.33 3.52
CA SER A 154 1.00 -10.04 4.37
C SER A 154 0.30 -11.13 3.58
N LEU A 155 0.30 -12.33 4.10
CA LEU A 155 -0.40 -13.46 3.54
C LEU A 155 -1.35 -14.09 4.56
N LEU A 156 -2.30 -14.86 4.08
CA LEU A 156 -3.17 -15.66 4.92
C LEU A 156 -2.45 -16.97 5.25
N GLY A 157 -2.06 -17.12 6.51
CA GLY A 157 -1.44 -18.35 6.99
C GLY A 157 -2.41 -19.51 7.09
N ALA A 158 -1.86 -20.73 7.13
CA ALA A 158 -2.64 -21.98 7.22
C ALA A 158 -3.59 -22.04 8.40
N ASN A 159 -3.35 -21.26 9.45
CA ASN A 159 -4.21 -21.16 10.65
C ASN A 159 -5.30 -20.07 10.52
N GLY A 160 -5.47 -19.46 9.36
CA GLY A 160 -6.44 -18.38 9.14
C GLY A 160 -6.02 -17.01 9.71
N LEU A 161 -4.77 -16.88 10.15
CA LEU A 161 -4.23 -15.64 10.69
C LEU A 161 -3.31 -14.99 9.66
N THR A 162 -3.26 -13.67 9.67
CA THR A 162 -2.29 -12.93 8.88
C THR A 162 -0.88 -13.25 9.36
N GLU A 163 -0.05 -13.70 8.46
CA GLU A 163 1.39 -13.87 8.62
C GLU A 163 2.10 -12.81 7.76
N ILE A 164 3.21 -12.28 8.25
CA ILE A 164 4.05 -11.35 7.50
C ILE A 164 5.35 -12.07 7.19
N ASN A 165 5.68 -12.11 5.91
CA ASN A 165 6.93 -12.66 5.42
C ASN A 165 7.71 -11.59 4.67
N ASN A 166 9.02 -11.77 4.59
CA ASN A 166 9.84 -11.03 3.67
C ASN A 166 9.93 -11.82 2.35
N ALA A 167 9.63 -11.18 1.24
CA ALA A 167 10.02 -11.62 -0.09
C ALA A 167 11.38 -11.00 -0.42
N GLY A 168 12.10 -11.50 -1.41
CA GLY A 168 13.38 -10.91 -1.80
C GLY A 168 13.28 -9.43 -2.16
N ALA A 169 13.63 -9.05 -3.36
CA ALA A 169 13.58 -7.67 -3.80
C ALA A 169 12.44 -7.42 -4.80
N ALA A 170 11.96 -6.20 -4.82
CA ALA A 170 10.98 -5.70 -5.79
C ALA A 170 11.43 -4.35 -6.35
N GLN A 171 10.95 -4.02 -7.54
CA GLN A 171 11.17 -2.73 -8.17
C GLN A 171 9.83 -2.11 -8.58
N ILE A 172 9.74 -0.79 -8.46
CA ILE A 172 8.58 -0.02 -8.90
C ILE A 172 9.10 1.16 -9.72
N ASP A 173 8.86 1.13 -11.02
CA ASP A 173 9.11 2.25 -11.91
C ASP A 173 7.79 2.96 -12.20
N GLY A 174 7.80 4.29 -12.20
CA GLY A 174 6.53 4.99 -12.37
C GLY A 174 6.64 6.42 -12.88
N ILE A 175 5.47 6.90 -13.32
CA ILE A 175 5.23 8.28 -13.68
C ILE A 175 3.93 8.72 -13.01
N GLU A 176 3.97 9.84 -12.31
CA GLU A 176 2.80 10.48 -11.73
C GLU A 176 2.68 11.91 -12.24
N MET A 177 1.45 12.33 -12.56
CA MET A 177 1.16 13.68 -13.04
C MET A 177 -0.13 14.20 -12.44
N ASP A 178 -0.17 15.49 -12.15
CA ASP A 178 -1.38 16.21 -11.77
C ASP A 178 -1.55 17.51 -12.56
N VAL A 179 -2.80 17.81 -12.86
CA VAL A 179 -3.22 19.05 -13.54
C VAL A 179 -4.33 19.71 -12.74
N SER A 180 -4.22 21.02 -12.54
CA SER A 180 -5.30 21.87 -12.04
C SER A 180 -5.39 23.11 -12.93
N TRP A 181 -6.50 23.26 -13.64
CA TRP A 181 -6.66 24.29 -14.68
C TRP A 181 -7.96 25.08 -14.54
N ALA A 182 -7.86 26.38 -14.25
CA ALA A 182 -8.94 27.34 -14.39
C ALA A 182 -9.04 27.79 -15.87
N VAL A 183 -9.71 26.96 -16.69
CA VAL A 183 -9.82 27.18 -18.15
C VAL A 183 -10.46 28.56 -18.44
N THR A 184 -11.52 28.85 -17.71
CA THR A 184 -12.15 30.18 -17.61
C THR A 184 -12.41 30.50 -16.14
N ASP A 185 -12.95 31.66 -15.86
CA ASP A 185 -13.36 32.03 -14.49
C ASP A 185 -14.51 31.14 -13.98
N GLN A 186 -15.16 30.43 -14.87
CA GLN A 186 -16.31 29.56 -14.61
C GLN A 186 -16.00 28.08 -14.75
N LEU A 187 -14.99 27.71 -15.56
CA LEU A 187 -14.66 26.33 -15.87
C LEU A 187 -13.33 25.93 -15.25
N GLY A 188 -13.39 25.00 -14.30
CA GLY A 188 -12.24 24.35 -13.69
C GLY A 188 -12.14 22.87 -14.06
N ILE A 189 -10.92 22.41 -14.29
CA ILE A 189 -10.56 21.00 -14.53
C ILE A 189 -9.45 20.63 -13.57
N SER A 190 -9.59 19.46 -12.93
CA SER A 190 -8.49 18.80 -12.23
C SER A 190 -8.38 17.36 -12.71
N ALA A 191 -7.16 16.89 -12.89
CA ALA A 191 -6.90 15.51 -13.31
C ALA A 191 -5.60 14.99 -12.69
N GLY A 192 -5.55 13.69 -12.44
CA GLY A 192 -4.36 12.96 -12.01
C GLY A 192 -4.20 11.68 -12.83
N LEU A 193 -2.97 11.32 -13.11
CA LEU A 193 -2.59 10.10 -13.81
C LEU A 193 -1.38 9.49 -13.10
N ALA A 194 -1.43 8.18 -12.87
CA ALA A 194 -0.29 7.38 -12.46
C ALA A 194 -0.14 6.16 -13.37
N TRP A 195 1.08 5.89 -13.78
CA TRP A 195 1.50 4.64 -14.40
C TRP A 195 2.60 4.02 -13.56
N LEU A 196 2.44 2.75 -13.24
CA LEU A 196 3.34 1.99 -12.37
C LEU A 196 3.67 0.66 -13.02
N ASP A 197 4.94 0.38 -13.18
CA ASP A 197 5.46 -0.95 -13.45
C ASP A 197 6.10 -1.47 -12.16
N SER A 198 5.46 -2.47 -11.55
CA SER A 198 5.84 -2.95 -10.22
C SER A 198 5.96 -4.46 -10.22
N GLU A 199 7.15 -4.98 -9.96
CA GLU A 199 7.40 -6.41 -10.03
C GLU A 199 8.46 -6.89 -9.02
N LEU A 200 8.43 -8.18 -8.74
CA LEU A 200 9.53 -8.84 -8.03
C LEU A 200 10.77 -8.89 -8.93
N THR A 201 11.92 -8.51 -8.39
CA THR A 201 13.23 -8.65 -9.06
C THR A 201 13.92 -9.96 -8.71
N GLU A 202 13.41 -10.70 -7.73
CA GLU A 202 13.86 -12.02 -7.28
C GLU A 202 12.68 -12.98 -7.13
N ASN A 203 12.95 -14.28 -7.07
CA ASN A 203 11.91 -15.27 -6.79
C ASN A 203 11.54 -15.25 -5.30
N TYR A 204 10.35 -15.73 -4.99
CA TYR A 204 9.87 -15.94 -3.63
C TYR A 204 9.55 -17.42 -3.40
N CYS A 205 10.25 -18.06 -2.47
CA CYS A 205 10.09 -19.48 -2.15
C CYS A 205 9.18 -19.76 -0.94
N GLY A 206 8.61 -18.73 -0.31
CA GLY A 206 7.70 -18.90 0.82
C GLY A 206 8.39 -19.08 2.18
N PHE A 207 9.72 -19.07 2.26
CA PHE A 207 10.47 -19.25 3.50
C PHE A 207 11.80 -18.50 3.48
N VAL A 208 12.44 -18.45 4.63
CA VAL A 208 13.77 -17.84 4.81
C VAL A 208 14.83 -18.94 4.85
N ASP A 209 16.03 -18.60 4.40
CA ASP A 209 17.21 -19.47 4.47
C ASP A 209 17.74 -19.61 5.92
N THR A 210 18.83 -20.34 6.10
CA THR A 210 19.45 -20.55 7.42
C THR A 210 20.05 -19.29 8.05
N SER A 211 20.22 -18.21 7.28
CA SER A 211 20.66 -16.90 7.76
C SER A 211 19.49 -15.97 8.12
N GLY A 212 18.26 -16.39 7.87
CA GLY A 212 17.04 -15.61 8.09
C GLY A 212 16.67 -14.68 6.93
N LYS A 213 17.35 -14.78 5.78
CA LYS A 213 17.01 -14.02 4.57
C LYS A 213 16.01 -14.79 3.71
N PRO A 214 15.19 -14.07 2.92
CA PRO A 214 14.30 -14.72 1.95
C PRO A 214 15.05 -15.67 1.03
N GLU A 215 14.48 -16.86 0.81
CA GLU A 215 15.01 -17.80 -0.17
C GLU A 215 14.52 -17.39 -1.57
N THR A 216 15.46 -17.12 -2.47
CA THR A 216 15.19 -16.51 -3.79
C THR A 216 15.68 -17.34 -4.97
N ARG A 217 16.15 -18.57 -4.73
CA ARG A 217 16.66 -19.43 -5.81
C ARG A 217 15.56 -19.78 -6.82
N PRO A 218 15.93 -19.99 -8.10
CA PRO A 218 14.97 -20.43 -9.12
C PRO A 218 14.32 -21.78 -8.80
N ASP A 219 15.10 -22.69 -8.19
CA ASP A 219 14.66 -24.00 -7.72
C ASP A 219 14.63 -23.96 -6.19
N CYS A 220 13.46 -23.67 -5.62
CA CYS A 220 13.31 -23.57 -4.18
C CYS A 220 13.62 -24.88 -3.48
N PRO A 221 14.45 -24.91 -2.42
CA PRO A 221 14.68 -26.10 -1.64
C PRO A 221 13.38 -26.65 -1.07
N SER A 222 13.18 -27.95 -1.18
CA SER A 222 12.02 -28.67 -0.69
C SER A 222 12.41 -30.04 -0.18
N VAL A 223 11.47 -30.80 0.36
CA VAL A 223 11.60 -32.19 0.71
C VAL A 223 10.43 -32.99 0.14
N ASP A 224 10.71 -34.23 -0.31
CA ASP A 224 9.64 -35.14 -0.74
C ASP A 224 8.88 -35.75 0.45
N GLU A 225 7.91 -36.60 0.18
CA GLU A 225 7.09 -37.26 1.20
C GLU A 225 7.92 -38.16 2.15
N ASP A 226 9.06 -38.61 1.71
CA ASP A 226 10.02 -39.45 2.45
C ASP A 226 11.05 -38.62 3.23
N GLY A 227 11.03 -37.28 3.08
CA GLY A 227 11.94 -36.34 3.73
C GLY A 227 13.28 -36.15 3.03
N ASN A 228 13.43 -36.61 1.77
CA ASN A 228 14.65 -36.40 1.02
C ASN A 228 14.67 -35.00 0.39
N PRO A 229 15.86 -34.37 0.28
CA PRO A 229 15.99 -33.08 -0.39
C PRO A 229 15.51 -33.13 -1.84
N THR A 230 14.65 -32.21 -2.20
CA THR A 230 14.12 -31.98 -3.55
C THR A 230 14.05 -30.51 -3.86
N THR A 231 13.50 -30.15 -5.00
CA THR A 231 13.23 -28.75 -5.37
C THR A 231 11.77 -28.57 -5.75
N ALA A 232 11.26 -27.36 -5.54
CA ALA A 232 9.94 -26.95 -5.93
C ALA A 232 10.00 -25.65 -6.76
N ASP A 233 8.94 -25.36 -7.48
CA ASP A 233 8.78 -24.06 -8.11
C ASP A 233 8.62 -22.96 -7.04
N PRO A 234 9.11 -21.74 -7.30
CA PRO A 234 8.83 -20.59 -6.43
C PRO A 234 7.32 -20.34 -6.28
N GLU A 235 6.89 -19.88 -5.11
CA GLU A 235 5.51 -19.44 -4.89
C GLU A 235 5.16 -18.18 -5.71
N ALA A 236 6.17 -17.34 -5.96
CA ALA A 236 6.10 -16.26 -6.94
C ALA A 236 7.45 -16.11 -7.65
N ARG A 237 7.41 -15.94 -8.96
CA ARG A 237 8.62 -15.84 -9.79
C ARG A 237 9.05 -14.37 -9.91
N LYS A 238 10.36 -14.17 -10.17
CA LYS A 238 10.84 -12.89 -10.69
C LYS A 238 9.98 -12.42 -11.86
N GLY A 239 9.63 -11.12 -11.90
CA GLY A 239 8.70 -10.53 -12.87
C GLY A 239 7.23 -10.65 -12.47
N THR A 240 6.91 -11.23 -11.30
CA THR A 240 5.53 -11.25 -10.80
C THR A 240 5.13 -9.84 -10.35
N PRO A 241 4.03 -9.28 -10.90
CA PRO A 241 3.54 -7.97 -10.48
C PRO A 241 3.18 -7.93 -8.99
N LEU A 242 3.45 -6.82 -8.33
CA LEU A 242 3.08 -6.64 -6.93
C LEU A 242 1.56 -6.60 -6.74
N PRO A 243 1.03 -7.26 -5.68
CA PRO A 243 -0.41 -7.29 -5.45
C PRO A 243 -0.97 -5.90 -5.12
N VAL A 244 -2.25 -5.70 -5.45
CA VAL A 244 -3.04 -4.49 -5.16
C VAL A 244 -2.52 -3.22 -5.87
N THR A 245 -1.54 -3.34 -6.74
CA THR A 245 -0.93 -2.24 -7.49
C THR A 245 -1.45 -2.27 -8.93
N PRO A 246 -2.30 -1.30 -9.35
CA PRO A 246 -2.74 -1.22 -10.74
C PRO A 246 -1.63 -0.60 -11.60
N GLU A 247 -1.48 -1.06 -12.84
CA GLU A 247 -0.54 -0.45 -13.80
C GLU A 247 -0.96 0.99 -14.12
N TRP A 248 -2.26 1.22 -14.38
CA TRP A 248 -2.79 2.55 -14.65
C TRP A 248 -3.84 2.96 -13.63
N LYS A 249 -3.73 4.18 -13.16
CA LYS A 249 -4.74 4.84 -12.33
C LYS A 249 -4.93 6.28 -12.79
N ALA A 250 -6.18 6.67 -13.02
CA ALA A 250 -6.49 8.02 -13.47
C ALA A 250 -7.73 8.56 -12.77
N ASN A 251 -7.78 9.87 -12.61
CA ASN A 251 -8.98 10.58 -12.20
C ASN A 251 -9.08 11.91 -12.95
N ALA A 252 -10.31 12.38 -13.13
CA ALA A 252 -10.55 13.71 -13.66
C ALA A 252 -11.85 14.27 -13.05
N THR A 253 -11.86 15.57 -12.80
CA THR A 253 -13.03 16.32 -12.37
C THR A 253 -13.17 17.58 -13.21
N VAL A 254 -14.36 17.83 -13.71
CA VAL A 254 -14.72 19.04 -14.43
C VAL A 254 -15.85 19.72 -13.68
N ARG A 255 -15.68 20.99 -13.37
CA ARG A 255 -16.67 21.83 -12.68
C ARG A 255 -16.92 23.09 -13.49
N TYR A 256 -18.19 23.37 -13.76
CA TYR A 256 -18.64 24.59 -14.41
C TYR A 256 -19.58 25.38 -13.48
N GLU A 257 -19.20 26.63 -13.20
CA GLU A 257 -19.92 27.54 -12.33
C GLU A 257 -20.62 28.61 -13.17
N PHE A 258 -21.88 28.89 -12.86
CA PHE A 258 -22.69 29.85 -13.60
C PHE A 258 -23.80 30.42 -12.72
N PRO A 259 -24.15 31.69 -12.90
CA PRO A 259 -25.27 32.29 -12.17
C PRO A 259 -26.60 31.83 -12.77
N VAL A 260 -27.57 31.53 -11.91
CA VAL A 260 -28.98 31.32 -12.27
C VAL A 260 -29.81 32.31 -11.46
N ALA A 261 -30.29 33.33 -12.11
CA ALA A 261 -30.96 34.46 -11.46
C ALA A 261 -30.05 35.12 -10.38
N THR A 262 -30.36 34.93 -9.10
CA THR A 262 -29.57 35.45 -7.97
C THR A 262 -28.78 34.36 -7.22
N PHE A 263 -28.73 33.15 -7.79
CA PHE A 263 -28.05 32.02 -7.15
C PHE A 263 -26.74 31.72 -7.87
N ASP A 264 -25.71 31.41 -7.08
CA ASP A 264 -24.49 30.83 -7.56
C ASP A 264 -24.71 29.32 -7.76
N SER A 265 -24.56 28.88 -8.98
CA SER A 265 -24.88 27.50 -9.40
C SER A 265 -23.67 26.81 -10.00
N TYR A 266 -23.63 25.48 -9.93
CA TYR A 266 -22.60 24.71 -10.60
C TYR A 266 -23.11 23.34 -11.05
N VAL A 267 -22.42 22.78 -12.03
CA VAL A 267 -22.46 21.37 -12.37
C VAL A 267 -21.05 20.80 -12.32
N GLN A 268 -20.94 19.57 -11.85
CA GLN A 268 -19.66 18.87 -11.72
C GLN A 268 -19.81 17.44 -12.18
N GLY A 269 -18.82 16.97 -12.92
CA GLY A 269 -18.65 15.54 -13.23
C GLY A 269 -17.26 15.10 -12.83
N SER A 270 -17.14 13.89 -12.29
CA SER A 270 -15.87 13.26 -12.00
C SER A 270 -15.84 11.82 -12.49
N VAL A 271 -14.66 11.35 -12.83
CA VAL A 271 -14.39 9.99 -13.23
C VAL A 271 -13.13 9.48 -12.57
N VAL A 272 -13.15 8.22 -12.16
CA VAL A 272 -11.99 7.49 -11.64
C VAL A 272 -11.86 6.19 -12.42
N TYR A 273 -10.65 5.92 -12.89
CA TYR A 273 -10.25 4.66 -13.51
C TYR A 273 -9.19 3.98 -12.67
N SER A 274 -9.25 2.67 -12.55
CA SER A 274 -8.19 1.82 -12.02
C SER A 274 -8.08 0.58 -12.87
N ASP A 275 -6.86 0.24 -13.25
CA ASP A 275 -6.59 -0.96 -14.03
C ASP A 275 -6.76 -2.24 -13.21
N GLU A 276 -6.69 -3.39 -13.88
CA GLU A 276 -6.67 -4.70 -13.26
C GLU A 276 -5.51 -4.80 -12.26
N ARG A 277 -5.73 -5.54 -11.18
CA ARG A 277 -4.72 -5.73 -10.12
C ARG A 277 -4.68 -7.17 -9.67
N ARG A 278 -3.49 -7.67 -9.45
CA ARG A 278 -3.24 -8.94 -8.78
C ARG A 278 -3.72 -8.86 -7.32
N THR A 279 -4.22 -9.96 -6.76
CA THR A 279 -4.76 -10.01 -5.38
C THR A 279 -3.77 -10.59 -4.38
N ASP A 280 -2.96 -11.56 -4.79
CA ASP A 280 -1.97 -12.22 -3.94
C ASP A 280 -0.63 -12.29 -4.70
N LEU A 281 0.48 -12.21 -3.97
CA LEU A 281 1.80 -12.33 -4.57
C LEU A 281 2.05 -13.74 -5.10
N ARG A 282 1.57 -14.76 -4.39
CA ARG A 282 1.77 -16.17 -4.71
C ARG A 282 0.90 -16.60 -5.88
N ASP A 283 1.50 -17.33 -6.82
CA ASP A 283 0.86 -17.69 -8.08
C ASP A 283 -0.37 -18.59 -7.89
N LEU A 284 -0.26 -19.59 -6.99
CA LEU A 284 -1.37 -20.50 -6.71
C LEU A 284 -2.56 -19.77 -6.09
N GLU A 285 -2.33 -19.03 -5.02
CA GLU A 285 -3.38 -18.27 -4.33
C GLU A 285 -4.01 -17.23 -5.23
N ASN A 286 -3.23 -16.52 -6.02
CA ASN A 286 -3.76 -15.58 -7.00
C ASN A 286 -4.60 -16.28 -8.07
N SER A 287 -4.24 -17.50 -8.48
CA SER A 287 -5.03 -18.27 -9.44
C SER A 287 -6.41 -18.69 -8.88
N ILE A 288 -6.50 -18.92 -7.58
CA ILE A 288 -7.73 -19.27 -6.86
C ILE A 288 -8.60 -18.04 -6.59
N ILE A 289 -8.00 -16.98 -6.03
CA ILE A 289 -8.71 -15.76 -5.68
C ILE A 289 -9.09 -14.96 -6.93
N GLY A 290 -8.25 -14.98 -7.95
CA GLY A 290 -8.39 -14.23 -9.20
C GLY A 290 -8.04 -12.75 -9.04
N ASN A 291 -7.72 -12.08 -10.13
CA ASN A 291 -7.42 -10.66 -10.15
C ASN A 291 -8.65 -9.81 -9.84
N MET A 292 -8.42 -8.62 -9.30
CA MET A 292 -9.45 -7.57 -9.23
C MET A 292 -9.56 -6.90 -10.60
N PRO A 293 -10.73 -6.97 -11.28
CA PRO A 293 -10.91 -6.37 -12.61
C PRO A 293 -10.67 -4.86 -12.62
N SER A 294 -10.30 -4.32 -13.77
CA SER A 294 -10.33 -2.88 -14.00
C SER A 294 -11.73 -2.32 -13.86
N TYR A 295 -11.85 -1.07 -13.45
CA TYR A 295 -13.14 -0.40 -13.33
C TYR A 295 -13.06 1.09 -13.67
N THR A 296 -14.21 1.64 -14.05
CA THR A 296 -14.41 3.08 -14.22
C THR A 296 -15.67 3.51 -13.46
N VAL A 297 -15.51 4.40 -12.51
CA VAL A 297 -16.62 4.98 -11.75
C VAL A 297 -16.77 6.45 -12.10
N ALA A 298 -17.99 6.89 -12.34
CA ALA A 298 -18.30 8.28 -12.62
C ALA A 298 -19.34 8.81 -11.64
N ASP A 299 -19.14 10.07 -11.21
CA ASP A 299 -20.03 10.80 -10.32
C ASP A 299 -20.47 12.10 -10.99
N ILE A 300 -21.67 12.56 -10.68
CA ILE A 300 -22.18 13.86 -11.09
C ILE A 300 -22.79 14.59 -9.91
N ALA A 301 -22.67 15.90 -9.89
CA ALA A 301 -23.32 16.77 -8.93
C ALA A 301 -23.79 18.06 -9.59
N ALA A 302 -24.87 18.61 -9.08
CA ALA A 302 -25.35 19.94 -9.41
C ALA A 302 -25.79 20.62 -8.13
N GLY A 303 -25.37 21.86 -7.93
CA GLY A 303 -25.70 22.63 -6.75
C GLY A 303 -26.01 24.07 -7.06
N PHE A 304 -26.74 24.70 -6.17
CA PHE A 304 -26.98 26.14 -6.16
C PHE A 304 -27.05 26.64 -4.72
N GLY A 305 -26.72 27.91 -4.56
CA GLY A 305 -26.75 28.56 -3.24
C GLY A 305 -26.87 30.06 -3.36
N LYS A 306 -27.12 30.66 -2.24
CA LYS A 306 -27.16 32.13 -2.12
C LYS A 306 -26.79 32.51 -0.70
N ASP A 307 -25.93 33.54 -0.57
CA ASP A 307 -25.43 33.97 0.73
C ASP A 307 -24.87 32.77 1.54
N ASP A 308 -25.48 32.43 2.66
CA ASP A 308 -24.95 31.47 3.64
C ASP A 308 -25.46 30.02 3.45
N TRP A 309 -26.31 29.75 2.44
CA TRP A 309 -26.83 28.38 2.26
C TRP A 309 -26.57 27.81 0.86
N ARG A 310 -26.46 26.50 0.80
CA ARG A 310 -26.27 25.73 -0.44
C ARG A 310 -27.10 24.46 -0.43
N LEU A 311 -27.63 24.11 -1.59
CA LEU A 311 -28.27 22.82 -1.87
C LEU A 311 -27.56 22.14 -3.02
N GLU A 312 -27.23 20.85 -2.84
CA GLU A 312 -26.55 20.02 -3.82
C GLU A 312 -27.32 18.72 -4.01
N LEU A 313 -27.61 18.38 -5.26
CA LEU A 313 -28.04 17.05 -5.68
C LEU A 313 -26.83 16.33 -6.27
N PHE A 314 -26.57 15.09 -5.82
CA PHE A 314 -25.47 14.30 -6.35
C PHE A 314 -25.89 12.87 -6.68
N VAL A 315 -25.20 12.29 -7.62
CA VAL A 315 -25.31 10.86 -7.95
C VAL A 315 -23.87 10.35 -7.98
N THR A 316 -23.54 9.44 -7.06
CA THR A 316 -22.26 8.71 -7.10
C THR A 316 -22.46 7.38 -7.81
N ASN A 317 -21.42 6.91 -8.48
CA ASN A 317 -21.44 5.69 -9.29
C ASN A 317 -22.64 5.68 -10.26
N VAL A 318 -22.68 6.65 -11.16
CA VAL A 318 -23.80 6.91 -12.09
C VAL A 318 -24.19 5.68 -12.89
N PHE A 319 -23.20 4.86 -13.27
CA PHE A 319 -23.40 3.66 -14.09
C PHE A 319 -23.69 2.39 -13.28
N ASP A 320 -23.71 2.49 -11.94
CA ASP A 320 -23.88 1.35 -11.02
C ASP A 320 -22.83 0.25 -11.23
N GLU A 321 -21.58 0.69 -11.48
CA GLU A 321 -20.44 -0.19 -11.71
C GLU A 321 -20.13 -1.01 -10.46
N LEU A 322 -19.97 -2.33 -10.61
CA LEU A 322 -19.54 -3.22 -9.53
C LEU A 322 -17.99 -3.19 -9.41
N ALA A 323 -17.45 -2.05 -9.05
CA ALA A 323 -16.02 -1.88 -8.86
C ALA A 323 -15.52 -2.70 -7.65
N GLN A 324 -14.71 -3.71 -7.91
CA GLN A 324 -14.15 -4.55 -6.86
C GLN A 324 -12.90 -3.87 -6.28
N VAL A 325 -12.98 -3.46 -5.02
CA VAL A 325 -11.87 -2.78 -4.34
C VAL A 325 -10.97 -3.72 -3.55
N SER A 326 -11.48 -4.89 -3.19
CA SER A 326 -10.73 -5.97 -2.56
C SER A 326 -11.34 -7.33 -2.89
N ARG A 327 -10.47 -8.34 -3.01
CA ARG A 327 -10.83 -9.77 -3.06
C ARG A 327 -9.93 -10.50 -2.09
N PHE A 328 -10.48 -11.44 -1.33
CA PHE A 328 -9.71 -12.22 -0.37
C PHE A 328 -10.41 -13.53 -0.01
N ALA A 329 -9.66 -14.50 0.48
CA ALA A 329 -10.15 -15.67 1.16
C ALA A 329 -10.06 -15.47 2.68
N GLN A 330 -11.02 -15.98 3.45
CA GLN A 330 -11.00 -15.83 4.92
C GLN A 330 -10.11 -16.84 5.62
N CYS A 331 -9.81 -17.96 4.97
CA CYS A 331 -8.94 -19.01 5.51
C CYS A 331 -8.30 -19.77 4.36
N ALA A 332 -7.26 -20.56 4.67
CA ALA A 332 -6.56 -21.37 3.69
C ALA A 332 -7.53 -22.30 2.94
N GLU A 333 -7.21 -22.63 1.69
CA GLU A 333 -8.03 -23.47 0.82
C GLU A 333 -8.40 -24.82 1.46
N THR A 334 -7.46 -25.41 2.19
CA THR A 334 -7.66 -26.67 2.93
C THR A 334 -8.79 -26.62 3.97
N VAL A 335 -9.20 -25.41 4.40
CA VAL A 335 -10.24 -25.18 5.41
C VAL A 335 -11.51 -24.61 4.79
N CYS A 336 -11.41 -23.60 3.92
CA CYS A 336 -12.52 -22.89 3.32
C CYS A 336 -12.82 -23.27 1.88
N GLY A 337 -12.03 -24.16 1.26
CA GLY A 337 -12.14 -24.41 -0.17
C GLY A 337 -11.79 -23.15 -0.98
N SER A 338 -12.35 -23.02 -2.16
CA SER A 338 -12.07 -21.91 -3.09
C SER A 338 -13.06 -20.74 -2.95
N GLU A 339 -13.65 -20.52 -1.77
CA GLU A 339 -14.58 -19.41 -1.57
C GLU A 339 -13.85 -18.07 -1.50
N VAL A 340 -14.26 -17.15 -2.36
CA VAL A 340 -13.69 -15.81 -2.47
C VAL A 340 -14.71 -14.77 -2.06
N TYR A 341 -14.28 -13.89 -1.16
CA TYR A 341 -15.03 -12.72 -0.74
C TYR A 341 -14.64 -11.52 -1.58
N VAL A 342 -15.64 -10.76 -2.02
CA VAL A 342 -15.45 -9.55 -2.82
C VAL A 342 -16.01 -8.36 -2.05
N VAL A 343 -15.23 -7.32 -1.91
CA VAL A 343 -15.68 -6.02 -1.37
C VAL A 343 -15.88 -5.06 -2.54
N PRO A 344 -17.12 -4.75 -2.92
CA PRO A 344 -17.39 -3.76 -3.95
C PRO A 344 -17.32 -2.34 -3.39
N GLN A 345 -17.14 -1.36 -4.28
CA GLN A 345 -17.47 0.02 -3.99
C GLN A 345 -18.96 0.20 -3.69
N ARG A 346 -19.32 1.36 -3.15
CA ARG A 346 -20.73 1.71 -2.93
C ARG A 346 -21.49 1.65 -4.27
N PRO A 347 -22.69 1.04 -4.31
CA PRO A 347 -23.54 1.07 -5.48
C PRO A 347 -23.99 2.50 -5.78
N ARG A 348 -24.64 2.70 -6.94
CA ARG A 348 -25.19 4.01 -7.29
C ARG A 348 -26.01 4.58 -6.13
N THR A 349 -25.62 5.77 -5.71
CA THR A 349 -26.27 6.47 -4.60
C THR A 349 -26.72 7.84 -5.06
N ILE A 350 -27.99 8.16 -4.85
CA ILE A 350 -28.55 9.48 -5.12
C ILE A 350 -28.75 10.17 -3.78
N GLY A 351 -28.26 11.38 -3.65
CA GLY A 351 -28.33 12.12 -2.39
C GLY A 351 -28.58 13.62 -2.57
N LEU A 352 -29.13 14.19 -1.53
CA LEU A 352 -29.34 15.63 -1.39
C LEU A 352 -28.55 16.11 -0.18
N LYS A 353 -27.75 17.17 -0.36
CA LYS A 353 -26.97 17.78 0.71
C LYS A 353 -27.40 19.23 0.86
N PHE A 354 -27.71 19.61 2.08
CA PHE A 354 -27.95 21.02 2.47
C PHE A 354 -26.82 21.46 3.41
N SER A 355 -26.28 22.63 3.18
CA SER A 355 -25.32 23.28 4.07
C SER A 355 -25.70 24.74 4.33
N GLN A 356 -25.44 25.18 5.54
CA GLN A 356 -25.65 26.57 5.97
C GLN A 356 -24.47 26.99 6.83
N GLU A 357 -23.89 28.14 6.53
CA GLU A 357 -22.90 28.84 7.36
C GLU A 357 -23.59 29.78 8.33
N PHE A 358 -23.06 29.90 9.56
CA PHE A 358 -23.63 30.74 10.62
C PHE A 358 -22.68 31.85 11.05
#